data_2fd1271ccbf52538101e170af33ead39
#
_entry.id   2fd1271ccbf52538101e170af33ead39
#
_cell.length_a   1.000
_cell.length_b   1.000
_cell.length_c   1.000
_cell.angle_alpha   90.00
_cell.angle_beta   90.00
_cell.angle_gamma   90.00
#
_symmetry.space_group_name_H-M   'P 1'
#
loop_
_entity.id
_entity.type
_entity.pdbx_description
1 polymer ?
#
loop_
_entity_poly.entity_id
_entity_poly.type
_entity_poly.pdbx_seq_one_letter_code
_entity_poly.pdbx_strand_id
1 'polypeptide(L)'
;MAKIIAICGKICCGKTYYANQIKERERAVILSCDELTKDLFDNDLGEKHDEMALRIWSYFKKKSVELVNAGCNVILDWGFWSLDNRRSLTEFCRSQNVPCEWHYIDVDDQTWHKNIEERNRRVLNGEGGSDYYLDEGLMGKLLSLWEAPARDEIDVWYTLKRSDR
;
A
#
# COMPACT_ATOMS: atom_id res chain seq x y z
N MET A 1 -19.10 12.27 4.15
CA MET A 1 -18.08 12.38 5.23
C MET A 1 -16.77 11.89 4.64
N ALA A 2 -15.67 12.60 4.88
CA ALA A 2 -14.36 12.15 4.41
C ALA A 2 -13.92 10.88 5.16
N LYS A 3 -13.10 10.05 4.51
CA LYS A 3 -12.69 8.71 4.99
C LYS A 3 -11.23 8.41 4.69
N ILE A 4 -10.70 7.42 5.39
CA ILE A 4 -9.45 6.75 5.03
C ILE A 4 -9.80 5.54 4.16
N ILE A 5 -9.10 5.39 3.03
CA ILE A 5 -9.15 4.23 2.15
C ILE A 5 -7.81 3.50 2.30
N ALA A 6 -7.84 2.35 2.95
CA ALA A 6 -6.66 1.52 3.14
C ALA A 6 -6.61 0.44 2.05
N ILE A 7 -5.49 0.37 1.31
CA ILE A 7 -5.33 -0.60 0.23
C ILE A 7 -4.41 -1.71 0.67
N CYS A 8 -4.89 -2.95 0.65
CA CYS A 8 -4.07 -4.12 0.94
C CYS A 8 -3.97 -5.07 -0.28
N GLY A 9 -2.94 -5.90 -0.26
CA GLY A 9 -2.66 -6.86 -1.32
C GLY A 9 -1.20 -7.26 -1.31
N LYS A 10 -0.88 -8.42 -1.88
CA LYS A 10 0.50 -8.92 -1.93
C LYS A 10 1.43 -7.98 -2.71
N ILE A 11 2.72 -8.14 -2.55
CA ILE A 11 3.70 -7.37 -3.33
C ILE A 11 3.41 -7.48 -4.84
N CYS A 12 3.59 -6.41 -5.59
CA CYS A 12 3.34 -6.35 -7.04
C CYS A 12 1.90 -6.67 -7.50
N CYS A 13 0.91 -6.69 -6.61
CA CYS A 13 -0.48 -6.91 -7.04
C CYS A 13 -1.12 -5.70 -7.74
N GLY A 14 -0.48 -4.53 -7.74
CA GLY A 14 -0.98 -3.32 -8.41
C GLY A 14 -1.65 -2.29 -7.50
N LYS A 15 -1.33 -2.27 -6.20
CA LYS A 15 -1.89 -1.30 -5.22
C LYS A 15 -1.72 0.16 -5.66
N THR A 16 -0.50 0.55 -5.99
CA THR A 16 -0.18 1.92 -6.41
C THR A 16 -0.90 2.31 -7.70
N TYR A 17 -1.00 1.38 -8.65
CA TYR A 17 -1.79 1.59 -9.87
C TYR A 17 -3.25 1.86 -9.54
N TYR A 18 -3.86 1.01 -8.73
CA TYR A 18 -5.25 1.17 -8.29
C TYR A 18 -5.47 2.47 -7.50
N ALA A 19 -4.55 2.80 -6.57
CA ALA A 19 -4.60 4.05 -5.81
C ALA A 19 -4.69 5.27 -6.73
N ASN A 20 -3.85 5.31 -7.77
CA ASN A 20 -3.86 6.40 -8.76
C ASN A 20 -5.13 6.43 -9.61
N GLN A 21 -5.72 5.27 -9.93
CA GLN A 21 -7.00 5.23 -10.65
C GLN A 21 -8.17 5.81 -9.85
N ILE A 22 -8.23 5.53 -8.55
CA ILE A 22 -9.35 5.98 -7.72
C ILE A 22 -9.15 7.38 -7.13
N LYS A 23 -7.93 7.89 -7.09
CA LYS A 23 -7.54 9.16 -6.47
C LYS A 23 -8.45 10.34 -6.85
N GLU A 24 -8.65 10.53 -8.14
CA GLU A 24 -9.46 11.64 -8.67
C GLU A 24 -10.94 11.47 -8.32
N ARG A 25 -11.47 10.25 -8.53
CA ARG A 25 -12.87 9.92 -8.23
C ARG A 25 -13.19 10.12 -6.75
N GLU A 26 -12.30 9.66 -5.90
CA GLU A 26 -12.44 9.77 -4.43
C GLU A 26 -12.07 11.16 -3.92
N ARG A 27 -11.49 12.04 -4.73
CA ARG A 27 -10.92 13.34 -4.31
C ARG A 27 -9.99 13.16 -3.11
N ALA A 28 -9.03 12.26 -3.25
CA ALA A 28 -8.19 11.80 -2.16
C ALA A 28 -6.73 12.22 -2.33
N VAL A 29 -6.04 12.38 -1.21
CA VAL A 29 -4.57 12.47 -1.15
C VAL A 29 -4.02 11.07 -0.90
N ILE A 30 -3.03 10.65 -1.70
CA ILE A 30 -2.30 9.40 -1.46
C ILE A 30 -1.16 9.68 -0.48
N LEU A 31 -1.06 8.87 0.57
CA LEU A 31 0.08 8.80 1.46
C LEU A 31 0.79 7.47 1.23
N SER A 32 1.93 7.51 0.56
CA SER A 32 2.76 6.35 0.23
C SER A 32 4.03 6.35 1.04
N CYS A 33 4.29 5.26 1.76
CA CYS A 33 5.54 5.10 2.51
C CYS A 33 6.74 4.95 1.57
N ASP A 34 6.57 4.22 0.47
CA ASP A 34 7.64 3.99 -0.51
C ASP A 34 8.04 5.29 -1.21
N GLU A 35 7.06 6.12 -1.61
CA GLU A 35 7.32 7.44 -2.18
C GLU A 35 8.10 8.33 -1.21
N LEU A 36 7.63 8.45 0.04
CA LEU A 36 8.30 9.27 1.04
C LEU A 36 9.73 8.78 1.34
N THR A 37 9.91 7.47 1.44
CA THR A 37 11.23 6.88 1.69
C THR A 37 12.19 7.16 0.53
N LYS A 38 11.69 7.09 -0.70
CA LYS A 38 12.46 7.42 -1.89
C LYS A 38 12.85 8.89 -1.90
N ASP A 39 11.88 9.79 -1.70
CA ASP A 39 12.10 11.24 -1.82
C ASP A 39 13.02 11.80 -0.74
N LEU A 40 13.00 11.23 0.46
CA LEU A 40 13.82 11.73 1.57
C LEU A 40 15.15 10.99 1.77
N PHE A 41 15.24 9.73 1.34
CA PHE A 41 16.36 8.86 1.68
C PHE A 41 16.91 8.05 0.50
N ASP A 42 16.42 8.27 -0.73
CA ASP A 42 16.78 7.47 -1.92
C ASP A 42 16.65 5.95 -1.72
N ASN A 43 15.75 5.51 -0.84
CA ASN A 43 15.58 4.13 -0.36
C ASN A 43 16.81 3.56 0.38
N ASP A 44 17.75 4.40 0.79
CA ASP A 44 18.93 3.99 1.54
C ASP A 44 18.77 4.30 3.04
N LEU A 45 18.03 3.46 3.72
CA LEU A 45 17.83 3.52 5.18
C LEU A 45 18.77 2.56 5.94
N GLY A 46 19.44 1.65 5.24
CA GLY A 46 20.32 0.65 5.83
C GLY A 46 19.66 -0.11 6.99
N GLU A 47 20.37 -0.26 8.11
CA GLU A 47 19.87 -0.97 9.31
C GLU A 47 18.69 -0.28 10.00
N LYS A 48 18.40 0.98 9.69
CA LYS A 48 17.30 1.76 10.29
C LYS A 48 15.98 1.62 9.53
N HIS A 49 15.93 0.81 8.48
CA HIS A 49 14.77 0.66 7.62
C HIS A 49 13.49 0.38 8.41
N ASP A 50 13.49 -0.62 9.27
CA ASP A 50 12.30 -1.04 10.01
C ASP A 50 11.86 0.02 11.03
N GLU A 51 12.81 0.66 11.72
CA GLU A 51 12.53 1.75 12.65
C GLU A 51 11.90 2.95 11.92
N MET A 52 12.45 3.34 10.79
CA MET A 52 11.95 4.46 10.00
C MET A 52 10.58 4.15 9.38
N ALA A 53 10.35 2.94 8.92
CA ALA A 53 9.04 2.51 8.46
C ALA A 53 7.96 2.68 9.54
N LEU A 54 8.24 2.26 10.78
CA LEU A 54 7.31 2.44 11.91
C LEU A 54 7.05 3.92 12.22
N ARG A 55 8.09 4.77 12.14
CA ARG A 55 7.94 6.23 12.34
C ARG A 55 7.09 6.86 11.25
N ILE A 56 7.32 6.50 9.99
CA ILE A 56 6.53 6.96 8.84
C ILE A 56 5.06 6.53 9.01
N TRP A 57 4.80 5.27 9.37
CA TRP A 57 3.46 4.78 9.63
C TRP A 57 2.75 5.57 10.74
N SER A 58 3.45 5.81 11.85
CA SER A 58 2.90 6.60 12.95
C SER A 58 2.58 8.03 12.53
N TYR A 59 3.45 8.67 11.77
CA TYR A 59 3.24 10.01 11.24
C TYR A 59 2.04 10.05 10.28
N PHE A 60 1.99 9.13 9.32
CA PHE A 60 0.91 9.10 8.34
C PHE A 60 -0.45 8.76 8.95
N LYS A 61 -0.52 7.89 9.96
CA LYS A 61 -1.77 7.66 10.72
C LYS A 61 -2.31 8.97 11.30
N LYS A 62 -1.46 9.76 11.98
CA LYS A 62 -1.86 11.06 12.54
C LYS A 62 -2.27 12.04 11.45
N LYS A 63 -1.48 12.12 10.38
CA LYS A 63 -1.74 13.02 9.26
C LYS A 63 -3.03 12.67 8.51
N SER A 64 -3.35 11.39 8.39
CA SER A 64 -4.62 10.92 7.81
C SER A 64 -5.83 11.44 8.58
N VAL A 65 -5.78 11.42 9.90
CA VAL A 65 -6.87 11.94 10.75
C VAL A 65 -7.05 13.45 10.55
N GLU A 66 -5.94 14.21 10.51
CA GLU A 66 -6.00 15.64 10.24
C GLU A 66 -6.64 15.96 8.89
N LEU A 67 -6.24 15.24 7.84
CA LEU A 67 -6.77 15.43 6.49
C LEU A 67 -8.26 15.08 6.41
N VAL A 68 -8.67 13.97 7.01
CA VAL A 68 -10.09 13.57 7.05
C VAL A 68 -10.93 14.59 7.80
N ASN A 69 -10.44 15.09 8.93
CA ASN A 69 -11.12 16.14 9.71
C ASN A 69 -11.21 17.47 8.94
N ALA A 70 -10.25 17.74 8.04
CA ALA A 70 -10.29 18.86 7.11
C ALA A 70 -11.20 18.62 5.88
N GLY A 71 -11.87 17.46 5.79
CA GLY A 71 -12.80 17.13 4.72
C GLY A 71 -12.15 16.46 3.49
N CYS A 72 -10.89 16.02 3.58
CA CYS A 72 -10.16 15.38 2.49
C CYS A 72 -10.12 13.86 2.68
N ASN A 73 -10.47 13.09 1.65
CA ASN A 73 -10.25 11.65 1.68
C ASN A 73 -8.75 11.33 1.58
N VAL A 74 -8.35 10.25 2.22
CA VAL A 74 -6.96 9.78 2.24
C VAL A 74 -6.87 8.35 1.75
N ILE A 75 -5.96 8.09 0.82
CA ILE A 75 -5.60 6.74 0.40
C ILE A 75 -4.27 6.38 1.06
N LEU A 76 -4.25 5.26 1.80
CA LEU A 76 -3.04 4.68 2.35
C LEU A 76 -2.53 3.58 1.42
N ASP A 77 -1.48 3.88 0.66
CA ASP A 77 -0.79 2.92 -0.21
C ASP A 77 0.40 2.32 0.55
N TRP A 78 0.09 1.38 1.44
CA TRP A 78 1.06 0.70 2.30
C TRP A 78 1.02 -0.81 2.11
N GLY A 79 1.98 -1.51 2.76
CA GLY A 79 2.03 -2.95 2.72
C GLY A 79 1.24 -3.65 3.83
N PHE A 80 -0.02 -3.40 4.02
CA PHE A 80 -0.86 -4.05 5.07
C PHE A 80 -0.93 -5.58 4.92
N TRP A 81 0.23 -6.24 5.08
CA TRP A 81 0.42 -7.65 4.73
C TRP A 81 -0.12 -8.63 5.75
N SER A 82 -0.07 -8.29 7.04
CA SER A 82 -0.58 -9.17 8.09
C SER A 82 -1.97 -8.75 8.56
N LEU A 83 -2.69 -9.70 9.15
CA LEU A 83 -3.95 -9.45 9.82
C LEU A 83 -3.80 -8.43 10.94
N ASP A 84 -2.70 -8.50 11.69
CA ASP A 84 -2.42 -7.57 12.79
C ASP A 84 -2.24 -6.14 12.30
N ASN A 85 -1.57 -5.93 11.16
CA ASN A 85 -1.45 -4.60 10.56
C ASN A 85 -2.82 -4.02 10.21
N ARG A 86 -3.70 -4.82 9.58
CA ARG A 86 -5.04 -4.40 9.20
C ARG A 86 -5.91 -4.09 10.42
N ARG A 87 -5.91 -4.97 11.42
CA ARG A 87 -6.63 -4.75 12.68
C ARG A 87 -6.15 -3.50 13.41
N SER A 88 -4.84 -3.31 13.53
CA SER A 88 -4.24 -2.15 14.19
C SER A 88 -4.69 -0.83 13.55
N LEU A 89 -4.77 -0.76 12.20
CA LEU A 89 -5.28 0.44 11.53
C LEU A 89 -6.78 0.61 11.78
N THR A 90 -7.56 -0.46 11.69
CA THR A 90 -9.01 -0.42 11.93
C THR A 90 -9.34 0.07 13.33
N GLU A 91 -8.64 -0.45 14.35
CA GLU A 91 -8.80 -0.01 15.75
C GLU A 91 -8.37 1.45 15.95
N PHE A 92 -7.26 1.85 15.32
CA PHE A 92 -6.82 3.24 15.33
C PHE A 92 -7.90 4.16 14.75
N CYS A 93 -8.42 3.88 13.56
CA CYS A 93 -9.46 4.70 12.93
C CYS A 93 -10.71 4.78 13.81
N ARG A 94 -11.12 3.65 14.40
CA ARG A 94 -12.25 3.60 15.34
C ARG A 94 -11.99 4.48 16.57
N SER A 95 -10.81 4.42 17.15
CA SER A 95 -10.43 5.24 18.32
C SER A 95 -10.45 6.74 18.02
N GLN A 96 -10.18 7.12 16.78
CA GLN A 96 -10.20 8.51 16.31
C GLN A 96 -11.57 8.94 15.76
N ASN A 97 -12.56 8.04 15.76
CA ASN A 97 -13.89 8.27 15.16
C ASN A 97 -13.82 8.67 13.66
N VAL A 98 -12.90 8.06 12.91
CA VAL A 98 -12.67 8.30 11.49
C VAL A 98 -13.12 7.09 10.69
N PRO A 99 -13.95 7.26 9.63
CA PRO A 99 -14.32 6.16 8.75
C PRO A 99 -13.10 5.57 8.05
N CYS A 100 -13.00 4.22 8.04
CA CYS A 100 -11.96 3.49 7.33
C CYS A 100 -12.62 2.47 6.41
N GLU A 101 -12.22 2.47 5.14
CA GLU A 101 -12.71 1.57 4.10
C GLU A 101 -11.54 0.74 3.58
N TRP A 102 -11.69 -0.59 3.57
CA TRP A 102 -10.67 -1.51 3.12
C TRP A 102 -10.87 -1.94 1.68
N HIS A 103 -9.88 -1.71 0.84
CA HIS A 103 -9.82 -2.20 -0.54
C HIS A 103 -8.75 -3.27 -0.67
N TYR A 104 -9.13 -4.44 -1.15
CA TYR A 104 -8.19 -5.53 -1.44
C TYR A 104 -7.98 -5.65 -2.95
N ILE A 105 -6.71 -5.67 -3.34
CA ILE A 105 -6.33 -5.89 -4.74
C ILE A 105 -5.96 -7.35 -4.92
N ASP A 106 -6.89 -8.06 -5.53
CA ASP A 106 -6.71 -9.45 -5.93
C ASP A 106 -6.11 -9.52 -7.33
N VAL A 107 -5.21 -10.47 -7.54
CA VAL A 107 -4.53 -10.68 -8.82
C VAL A 107 -4.26 -12.16 -9.01
N ASP A 108 -4.54 -12.68 -10.19
CA ASP A 108 -4.20 -14.06 -10.55
C ASP A 108 -2.68 -14.25 -10.64
N ASP A 109 -2.22 -15.50 -10.45
CA ASP A 109 -0.79 -15.80 -10.39
C ASP A 109 -0.04 -15.47 -11.69
N GLN A 110 -0.68 -15.63 -12.86
CA GLN A 110 -0.05 -15.32 -14.14
C GLN A 110 0.21 -13.81 -14.27
N THR A 111 -0.80 -12.99 -13.96
CA THR A 111 -0.69 -11.54 -13.97
C THR A 111 0.32 -11.08 -12.93
N TRP A 112 0.31 -11.69 -11.75
CA TRP A 112 1.21 -11.35 -10.67
C TRP A 112 2.69 -11.60 -11.04
N HIS A 113 3.03 -12.77 -11.61
CA HIS A 113 4.40 -13.06 -12.05
C HIS A 113 4.88 -12.07 -13.12
N LYS A 114 4.02 -11.74 -14.08
CA LYS A 114 4.35 -10.71 -15.09
C LYS A 114 4.58 -9.33 -14.49
N ASN A 115 3.82 -8.96 -13.47
CA ASN A 115 4.02 -7.70 -12.77
C ASN A 115 5.40 -7.64 -12.08
N ILE A 116 5.85 -8.76 -11.50
CA ILE A 116 7.18 -8.88 -10.89
C ILE A 116 8.27 -8.75 -11.95
N GLU A 117 8.17 -9.50 -13.04
CA GLU A 117 9.13 -9.45 -14.15
C GLU A 117 9.24 -8.03 -14.72
N GLU A 118 8.12 -7.36 -14.96
CA GLU A 118 8.09 -5.99 -15.48
C GLU A 118 8.68 -5.00 -14.50
N ARG A 119 8.37 -5.10 -13.19
CA ARG A 119 8.98 -4.28 -12.17
C ARG A 119 10.50 -4.45 -12.15
N ASN A 120 10.97 -5.68 -12.11
CA ASN A 120 12.40 -5.97 -12.09
C ASN A 120 13.12 -5.44 -13.34
N ARG A 121 12.49 -5.58 -14.51
CA ARG A 121 13.01 -5.01 -15.76
C ARG A 121 13.12 -3.49 -15.70
N ARG A 122 12.09 -2.80 -15.20
CA ARG A 122 12.10 -1.34 -15.05
C ARG A 122 13.18 -0.87 -14.09
N VAL A 123 13.35 -1.56 -12.95
CA VAL A 123 14.41 -1.25 -11.98
C VAL A 123 15.78 -1.39 -12.61
N LEU A 124 16.05 -2.47 -13.35
CA LEU A 124 17.32 -2.69 -14.05
C LEU A 124 17.60 -1.64 -15.13
N ASN A 125 16.56 -1.10 -15.75
CA ASN A 125 16.69 -0.02 -16.76
C ASN A 125 16.79 1.39 -16.15
N GLY A 126 16.77 1.53 -14.81
CA GLY A 126 16.75 2.84 -14.16
C GLY A 126 15.41 3.58 -14.22
N GLU A 127 14.33 2.88 -14.61
CA GLU A 127 12.97 3.41 -14.77
C GLU A 127 12.08 3.08 -13.56
N GLY A 128 12.64 2.50 -12.51
CA GLY A 128 11.88 1.93 -11.38
C GLY A 128 11.23 2.95 -10.44
N GLY A 129 11.61 4.23 -10.50
CA GLY A 129 11.12 5.23 -9.56
C GLY A 129 11.47 4.87 -8.11
N SER A 130 10.46 4.68 -7.26
CA SER A 130 10.61 4.20 -5.88
C SER A 130 10.69 2.67 -5.75
N ASP A 131 10.56 1.95 -6.86
CA ASP A 131 10.63 0.49 -6.87
C ASP A 131 12.07 -0.02 -6.64
N TYR A 132 12.18 -1.20 -6.02
CA TYR A 132 13.42 -1.94 -5.85
C TYR A 132 13.33 -3.32 -6.51
N TYR A 133 14.49 -3.89 -6.83
CA TYR A 133 14.58 -5.21 -7.45
C TYR A 133 14.13 -6.30 -6.48
N LEU A 134 13.29 -7.21 -6.95
CA LEU A 134 12.76 -8.33 -6.18
C LEU A 134 13.47 -9.61 -6.60
N ASP A 135 14.48 -10.02 -5.82
CA ASP A 135 15.09 -11.32 -5.94
C ASP A 135 14.28 -12.42 -5.21
N GLU A 136 14.68 -13.69 -5.40
CA GLU A 136 13.98 -14.82 -4.79
C GLU A 136 13.98 -14.79 -3.25
N GLY A 137 15.09 -14.33 -2.65
CA GLY A 137 15.20 -14.24 -1.18
C GLY A 137 14.27 -13.21 -0.60
N LEU A 138 14.24 -12.01 -1.19
CA LEU A 138 13.34 -10.95 -0.79
C LEU A 138 11.87 -11.32 -1.04
N MET A 139 11.58 -11.94 -2.18
CA MET A 139 10.24 -12.44 -2.48
C MET A 139 9.77 -13.47 -1.43
N GLY A 140 10.62 -14.42 -1.07
CA GLY A 140 10.32 -15.39 -0.02
C GLY A 140 10.01 -14.72 1.33
N LYS A 141 10.82 -13.74 1.73
CA LYS A 141 10.59 -12.93 2.94
C LYS A 141 9.24 -12.20 2.89
N LEU A 142 8.95 -11.50 1.80
CA LEU A 142 7.72 -10.71 1.67
C LEU A 142 6.46 -11.59 1.64
N LEU A 143 6.54 -12.75 0.97
CA LEU A 143 5.43 -13.71 0.95
C LEU A 143 5.19 -14.37 2.31
N SER A 144 6.24 -14.58 3.11
CA SER A 144 6.09 -15.10 4.47
C SER A 144 5.36 -14.14 5.43
N LEU A 145 5.34 -12.85 5.10
CA LEU A 145 4.62 -11.82 5.85
C LEU A 145 3.17 -11.61 5.37
N TRP A 146 2.83 -12.21 4.22
CA TRP A 146 1.51 -12.02 3.61
C TRP A 146 0.48 -12.96 4.20
N GLU A 147 -0.59 -12.38 4.72
CA GLU A 147 -1.80 -13.06 5.17
C GLU A 147 -2.98 -12.52 4.36
N ALA A 148 -3.57 -13.37 3.51
CA ALA A 148 -4.72 -12.97 2.70
C ALA A 148 -5.88 -12.52 3.61
N PRO A 149 -6.55 -11.41 3.28
CA PRO A 149 -7.66 -10.94 4.08
C PRO A 149 -8.87 -11.88 3.96
N ALA A 150 -9.62 -12.00 5.03
CA ALA A 150 -10.93 -12.63 4.99
C ALA A 150 -11.95 -11.71 4.30
N ARG A 151 -13.02 -12.30 3.75
CA ARG A 151 -14.01 -11.53 2.97
C ARG A 151 -14.71 -10.44 3.80
N ASP A 152 -14.93 -10.68 5.06
CA ASP A 152 -15.57 -9.79 6.02
C ASP A 152 -14.67 -8.64 6.52
N GLU A 153 -13.35 -8.71 6.22
CA GLU A 153 -12.42 -7.61 6.49
C GLU A 153 -12.48 -6.51 5.42
N ILE A 154 -13.06 -6.78 4.25
CA ILE A 154 -12.87 -5.99 3.02
C ILE A 154 -14.20 -5.41 2.53
N ASP A 155 -14.21 -4.09 2.34
CA ASP A 155 -15.36 -3.37 1.80
C ASP A 155 -15.40 -3.46 0.27
N VAL A 156 -14.24 -3.30 -0.38
CA VAL A 156 -14.10 -3.35 -1.85
C VAL A 156 -13.08 -4.42 -2.24
N TRP A 157 -13.55 -5.46 -2.94
CA TRP A 157 -12.71 -6.49 -3.52
C TRP A 157 -12.50 -6.19 -5.00
N TYR A 158 -11.31 -5.76 -5.38
CA TYR A 158 -10.97 -5.42 -6.75
C TYR A 158 -10.07 -6.49 -7.37
N THR A 159 -10.51 -7.10 -8.45
CA THR A 159 -9.71 -8.07 -9.20
C THR A 159 -9.02 -7.35 -10.36
N LEU A 160 -7.70 -7.21 -10.29
CA LEU A 160 -6.90 -6.61 -11.34
C LEU A 160 -6.82 -7.57 -12.53
N LYS A 161 -7.32 -7.12 -13.69
CA LYS A 161 -7.21 -7.84 -14.96
C LYS A 161 -6.13 -7.18 -15.82
N ARG A 162 -5.44 -7.98 -16.63
CA ARG A 162 -4.40 -7.50 -17.55
C ARG A 162 -4.90 -6.46 -18.56
N SER A 163 -6.19 -6.51 -18.91
CA SER A 163 -6.85 -5.53 -19.79
C SER A 163 -7.00 -4.14 -19.18
N ASP A 164 -6.75 -4.01 -17.86
CA ASP A 164 -6.98 -2.77 -17.11
C ASP A 164 -5.73 -1.87 -17.05
N ARG A 165 -4.63 -2.27 -17.79
CA ARG A 165 -3.35 -1.53 -17.85
C ARG A 165 -3.05 -1.00 -19.24
#